data_0b0f569196e4c678f37073af3c602357
#
_entry.id   0b0f569196e4c678f37073af3c602357
#
_cell.length_a   1.000
_cell.length_b   1.000
_cell.length_c   1.000
_cell.angle_alpha   90.00
_cell.angle_beta   90.00
_cell.angle_gamma   90.00
#
_symmetry.space_group_name_H-M   'P 1'
#
loop_
_entity.id
_entity.type
_entity.pdbx_description
1 polymer ?
#
loop_
_entity_poly.entity_id
_entity_poly.type
_entity_poly.pdbx_seq_one_letter_code
_entity_poly.pdbx_strand_id
1 'polypeptide(L)'
;MPTLRIQNLKIDPNTKKIISGSAAIKESKYLPKEKWIQCKDSAKKPYHSISVTRENLGRVLYLSEDRKKGIFKSPTRGIVYYDSLNDEFSQVDKNDERIMHLSAEIFPEQNVHTVFGDSYLLLHFLRKSKLLGVLRNAFKNNENYERLIMHIFHGILRDGSKIQCSHFIQKSYASYYLREVSLPSLGSDFKFFSDMGADHCRLKFFKQLTNHLKMIYPNFGRGCFVDSTPLPNDIKDNPFNALCSHGVTSTSVQTRLVLILDQETGLPVWFEIIPGNVLDLSTITNIAENVYTSVGVTVESVVLDAGYVTQDLLKSLNSESVQAEDSDIKRIRVMTARMPAKKGYPYKDLYEKNKRNIVNHKGDFIREGHSYFGKKETVEIFGTSINAYVYVDRLAAQIRYDEYLKKHEDEFNSLTAKEKNWVAVKNGYFILLSNRDTTPKELLCDYFERTKIENVFKTSKEYLQLLPLSKWNETSVRGKIFADIINTIILLLLRKEIRASKISTSELFGVAQSWMCFYSRRNDEILIETPNLQTKELCKLLGIKKIPINIKNFATEIENFYQGK
;
A
#
# COMPACT_ATOMS: atom_id res chain seq x y z
N MET A 1 39.65 -26.45 -40.05
CA MET A 1 38.68 -26.58 -38.97
C MET A 1 39.32 -26.09 -37.68
N PRO A 2 38.60 -25.36 -36.88
CA PRO A 2 39.10 -24.94 -35.56
C PRO A 2 39.30 -26.18 -34.66
N THR A 3 40.33 -26.12 -33.84
CA THR A 3 40.67 -27.22 -32.92
C THR A 3 40.77 -26.69 -31.50
N LEU A 4 40.16 -27.41 -30.57
CA LEU A 4 40.25 -27.08 -29.14
C LEU A 4 41.62 -27.57 -28.60
N ARG A 5 42.45 -26.65 -28.13
CA ARG A 5 43.74 -26.99 -27.53
C ARG A 5 43.72 -26.69 -26.04
N ILE A 6 43.97 -27.75 -25.28
CA ILE A 6 44.00 -27.70 -23.81
C ILE A 6 45.45 -27.72 -23.34
N GLN A 7 45.79 -26.89 -22.37
CA GLN A 7 47.14 -26.81 -21.80
C GLN A 7 47.05 -26.91 -20.26
N ASN A 8 48.12 -27.51 -19.68
CA ASN A 8 48.31 -27.59 -18.22
C ASN A 8 47.08 -28.21 -17.48
N LEU A 9 46.43 -29.17 -18.11
CA LEU A 9 45.28 -29.87 -17.53
C LEU A 9 45.74 -30.75 -16.38
N LYS A 10 45.24 -30.50 -15.16
CA LYS A 10 45.42 -31.35 -14.00
C LYS A 10 44.05 -31.83 -13.54
N ILE A 11 43.93 -33.13 -13.35
CA ILE A 11 42.69 -33.79 -12.92
C ILE A 11 43.01 -34.50 -11.61
N ASP A 12 42.13 -34.39 -10.62
CA ASP A 12 42.23 -35.12 -9.37
C ASP A 12 42.04 -36.65 -9.64
N PRO A 13 42.98 -37.48 -9.28
CA PRO A 13 42.92 -38.93 -9.58
C PRO A 13 41.75 -39.61 -8.84
N ASN A 14 41.36 -39.12 -7.67
CA ASN A 14 40.31 -39.73 -6.84
C ASN A 14 38.91 -39.26 -7.21
N THR A 15 38.76 -37.97 -7.43
CA THR A 15 37.46 -37.35 -7.69
C THR A 15 37.19 -37.16 -9.18
N LYS A 16 38.17 -37.34 -10.04
CA LYS A 16 38.17 -37.05 -11.49
C LYS A 16 37.78 -35.60 -11.84
N LYS A 17 37.85 -34.70 -10.85
CA LYS A 17 37.54 -33.28 -11.05
C LYS A 17 38.73 -32.51 -11.64
N ILE A 18 38.46 -31.50 -12.46
CA ILE A 18 39.50 -30.67 -13.06
C ILE A 18 40.01 -29.69 -12.00
N ILE A 19 41.28 -29.79 -11.64
CA ILE A 19 41.95 -28.88 -10.68
C ILE A 19 42.39 -27.60 -11.41
N SER A 20 43.03 -27.77 -12.57
CA SER A 20 43.53 -26.66 -13.36
C SER A 20 43.61 -27.02 -14.82
N GLY A 21 43.61 -26.02 -15.67
CA GLY A 21 43.77 -26.17 -17.12
C GLY A 21 43.34 -24.90 -17.84
N SER A 22 43.94 -24.62 -18.99
CA SER A 22 43.54 -23.55 -19.87
C SER A 22 43.25 -24.08 -21.27
N ALA A 23 42.34 -23.41 -21.97
CA ALA A 23 41.96 -23.81 -23.30
C ALA A 23 41.95 -22.61 -24.28
N ALA A 24 42.25 -22.94 -25.54
CA ALA A 24 42.20 -21.98 -26.63
C ALA A 24 41.72 -22.64 -27.90
N ILE A 25 41.05 -21.90 -28.76
CA ILE A 25 40.67 -22.32 -30.11
C ILE A 25 41.82 -21.98 -31.02
N LYS A 26 42.30 -22.96 -31.73
CA LYS A 26 43.38 -22.82 -32.71
C LYS A 26 42.88 -23.10 -34.12
N GLU A 27 43.40 -22.35 -35.08
CA GLU A 27 43.11 -22.50 -36.50
C GLU A 27 44.42 -22.63 -37.27
N SER A 28 44.42 -23.46 -38.32
CA SER A 28 45.55 -23.58 -39.24
C SER A 28 45.47 -22.48 -40.29
N LYS A 29 46.46 -21.59 -40.28
CA LYS A 29 46.62 -20.57 -41.31
C LYS A 29 47.69 -21.05 -42.32
N TYR A 30 47.28 -21.24 -43.58
CA TYR A 30 48.21 -21.62 -44.64
C TYR A 30 49.16 -20.47 -44.94
N LEU A 31 50.42 -20.85 -45.16
CA LEU A 31 51.47 -19.90 -45.52
C LEU A 31 51.66 -19.88 -47.00
N PRO A 32 51.90 -18.71 -47.63
CA PRO A 32 52.37 -18.64 -48.99
C PRO A 32 53.74 -19.35 -49.14
N LYS A 33 54.05 -19.89 -50.31
CA LYS A 33 55.24 -20.71 -50.54
C LYS A 33 56.54 -20.09 -50.06
N GLU A 34 56.67 -18.78 -50.17
CA GLU A 34 57.83 -17.97 -49.77
C GLU A 34 58.04 -17.93 -48.23
N LYS A 35 57.03 -18.27 -47.45
CA LYS A 35 57.04 -18.28 -45.98
C LYS A 35 56.94 -19.67 -45.38
N TRP A 36 57.19 -20.71 -46.15
CA TRP A 36 57.19 -22.06 -45.64
C TRP A 36 58.32 -22.25 -44.63
N ILE A 37 57.99 -22.84 -43.47
CA ILE A 37 58.95 -23.01 -42.36
C ILE A 37 59.69 -24.33 -42.58
N GLN A 38 60.99 -24.26 -42.81
CA GLN A 38 61.86 -25.46 -42.93
C GLN A 38 61.86 -26.27 -41.65
N CYS A 39 61.74 -27.59 -41.78
CA CYS A 39 61.85 -28.50 -40.67
C CYS A 39 63.30 -28.59 -40.22
N LYS A 40 63.55 -28.72 -38.92
CA LYS A 40 64.91 -28.96 -38.37
C LYS A 40 65.50 -30.33 -38.86
N ASP A 41 64.65 -31.25 -39.20
CA ASP A 41 64.98 -32.53 -39.80
C ASP A 41 64.79 -32.39 -41.30
N SER A 42 65.91 -32.46 -42.06
CA SER A 42 65.97 -32.28 -43.51
C SER A 42 65.22 -33.37 -44.27
N ALA A 43 64.87 -34.48 -43.65
CA ALA A 43 64.08 -35.58 -44.24
C ALA A 43 62.56 -35.27 -44.23
N LYS A 44 62.10 -34.26 -43.54
CA LYS A 44 60.68 -33.90 -43.45
C LYS A 44 60.36 -32.70 -44.36
N LYS A 45 59.13 -32.76 -44.95
CA LYS A 45 58.61 -31.65 -45.77
C LYS A 45 58.44 -30.38 -44.95
N PRO A 46 58.66 -29.17 -45.53
CA PRO A 46 58.40 -27.92 -44.89
C PRO A 46 56.97 -27.77 -44.38
N TYR A 47 56.77 -27.05 -43.28
CA TYR A 47 55.44 -26.78 -42.77
C TYR A 47 54.74 -25.75 -43.65
N HIS A 48 53.58 -26.12 -44.22
CA HIS A 48 52.78 -25.29 -45.11
C HIS A 48 51.78 -24.42 -44.34
N SER A 49 51.63 -24.66 -43.04
CA SER A 49 50.69 -23.93 -42.19
C SER A 49 51.23 -23.73 -40.78
N ILE A 50 50.79 -22.67 -40.16
CA ILE A 50 51.02 -22.37 -38.75
C ILE A 50 49.70 -22.44 -37.98
N SER A 51 49.77 -22.87 -36.74
CA SER A 51 48.61 -22.88 -35.86
C SER A 51 48.53 -21.52 -35.17
N VAL A 52 47.45 -20.77 -35.41
CA VAL A 52 47.18 -19.45 -34.82
C VAL A 52 46.08 -19.56 -33.79
N THR A 53 46.22 -18.86 -32.70
CA THR A 53 45.14 -18.78 -31.70
C THR A 53 44.04 -17.86 -32.21
N ARG A 54 42.84 -18.41 -32.44
CA ARG A 54 41.67 -17.64 -32.82
C ARG A 54 41.07 -16.94 -31.59
N GLU A 55 40.91 -17.71 -30.51
CA GLU A 55 40.32 -17.16 -29.27
C GLU A 55 40.85 -17.92 -28.04
N ASN A 56 41.04 -17.20 -26.94
CA ASN A 56 41.42 -17.78 -25.65
C ASN A 56 40.16 -18.07 -24.85
N LEU A 57 39.92 -19.33 -24.52
CA LEU A 57 38.78 -19.79 -23.73
C LEU A 57 39.03 -19.72 -22.20
N GLY A 58 40.27 -19.49 -21.80
CA GLY A 58 40.63 -19.35 -20.38
C GLY A 58 40.59 -20.66 -19.62
N ARG A 59 40.12 -20.62 -18.36
CA ARG A 59 40.14 -21.75 -17.42
C ARG A 59 39.14 -22.82 -17.87
N VAL A 60 39.58 -24.07 -17.87
CA VAL A 60 38.74 -25.25 -18.13
C VAL A 60 37.95 -25.58 -16.86
N LEU A 61 36.64 -25.69 -16.98
CA LEU A 61 35.72 -26.01 -15.89
C LEU A 61 35.18 -27.44 -16.02
N TYR A 62 34.84 -27.84 -17.25
CA TYR A 62 34.38 -29.18 -17.59
C TYR A 62 34.89 -29.58 -18.98
N LEU A 63 35.13 -30.85 -19.20
CA LEU A 63 35.49 -31.41 -20.48
C LEU A 63 34.72 -32.71 -20.71
N SER A 64 34.26 -32.90 -21.94
CA SER A 64 33.74 -34.19 -22.42
C SER A 64 34.88 -35.23 -22.47
N GLU A 65 34.54 -36.50 -22.45
CA GLU A 65 35.51 -37.61 -22.49
C GLU A 65 36.41 -37.55 -23.74
N ASP A 66 35.87 -37.18 -24.88
CA ASP A 66 36.58 -36.99 -26.14
C ASP A 66 37.40 -35.69 -26.20
N ARG A 67 37.31 -34.82 -25.18
CA ARG A 67 37.96 -33.50 -25.06
C ARG A 67 37.67 -32.54 -26.21
N LYS A 68 36.58 -32.76 -26.96
CA LYS A 68 36.19 -31.91 -28.07
C LYS A 68 35.19 -30.85 -27.67
N LYS A 69 34.53 -31.04 -26.53
CA LYS A 69 33.51 -30.14 -25.97
C LYS A 69 33.84 -29.84 -24.53
N GLY A 70 33.45 -28.65 -24.04
CA GLY A 70 33.70 -28.32 -22.66
C GLY A 70 33.09 -26.99 -22.22
N ILE A 71 33.12 -26.75 -20.93
CA ILE A 71 32.72 -25.47 -20.30
C ILE A 71 33.99 -24.74 -19.88
N PHE A 72 34.04 -23.44 -20.21
CA PHE A 72 35.23 -22.62 -20.01
C PHE A 72 34.86 -21.29 -19.33
N LYS A 73 35.75 -20.78 -18.48
CA LYS A 73 35.66 -19.39 -17.97
C LYS A 73 36.46 -18.49 -18.92
N SER A 74 35.81 -18.03 -19.99
CA SER A 74 36.42 -17.17 -21.00
C SER A 74 36.60 -15.75 -20.48
N PRO A 75 37.74 -15.10 -20.77
CA PRO A 75 37.94 -13.68 -20.43
C PRO A 75 37.00 -12.73 -21.17
N THR A 76 36.52 -13.12 -22.35
CA THR A 76 35.71 -12.28 -23.25
C THR A 76 34.22 -12.61 -23.23
N ARG A 77 33.88 -13.90 -23.00
CA ARG A 77 32.48 -14.39 -23.10
C ARG A 77 31.88 -14.80 -21.75
N GLY A 78 32.64 -14.76 -20.65
CA GLY A 78 32.20 -15.29 -19.37
C GLY A 78 32.22 -16.82 -19.34
N ILE A 79 31.20 -17.46 -18.78
CA ILE A 79 31.11 -18.92 -18.70
C ILE A 79 30.33 -19.43 -19.88
N VAL A 80 31.04 -20.17 -20.75
CA VAL A 80 30.49 -20.66 -22.02
C VAL A 80 30.78 -22.14 -22.22
N TYR A 81 29.83 -22.83 -22.83
CA TYR A 81 30.03 -24.14 -23.40
C TYR A 81 30.47 -23.96 -24.85
N TYR A 82 31.51 -24.67 -25.24
CA TYR A 82 32.01 -24.67 -26.62
C TYR A 82 32.07 -26.09 -27.14
N ASP A 83 31.48 -26.29 -28.33
CA ASP A 83 31.55 -27.51 -29.14
C ASP A 83 32.50 -27.31 -30.33
N SER A 84 33.70 -27.92 -30.29
CA SER A 84 34.68 -27.77 -31.33
C SER A 84 34.35 -28.57 -32.62
N LEU A 85 33.38 -29.47 -32.57
CA LEU A 85 32.93 -30.22 -33.76
C LEU A 85 32.02 -29.33 -34.64
N ASN A 86 31.15 -28.56 -34.01
CA ASN A 86 30.21 -27.68 -34.69
C ASN A 86 30.68 -26.22 -34.74
N ASP A 87 31.74 -25.89 -34.01
CA ASP A 87 32.27 -24.53 -33.82
C ASP A 87 31.24 -23.58 -33.22
N GLU A 88 30.46 -24.07 -32.24
CA GLU A 88 29.37 -23.34 -31.64
C GLU A 88 29.59 -23.05 -30.15
N PHE A 89 29.12 -21.85 -29.74
CA PHE A 89 29.08 -21.43 -28.35
C PHE A 89 27.64 -21.43 -27.85
N SER A 90 27.45 -21.88 -26.60
CA SER A 90 26.20 -21.67 -25.87
C SER A 90 26.46 -21.14 -24.47
N GLN A 91 25.51 -20.37 -23.95
CA GLN A 91 25.55 -19.88 -22.56
C GLN A 91 25.30 -21.04 -21.60
N VAL A 92 25.97 -21.01 -20.47
CA VAL A 92 25.85 -22.05 -19.45
C VAL A 92 25.07 -21.49 -18.27
N ASP A 93 24.04 -22.24 -17.84
CA ASP A 93 23.28 -21.91 -16.65
C ASP A 93 24.15 -22.09 -15.38
N LYS A 94 23.88 -21.26 -14.38
CA LYS A 94 24.57 -21.32 -13.08
C LYS A 94 24.34 -22.63 -12.34
N ASN A 95 23.22 -23.29 -12.60
CA ASN A 95 22.82 -24.55 -11.99
C ASN A 95 23.19 -25.77 -12.84
N ASP A 96 24.03 -25.59 -13.86
CA ASP A 96 24.50 -26.71 -14.69
C ASP A 96 25.22 -27.75 -13.83
N GLU A 97 24.72 -28.97 -13.80
CA GLU A 97 25.21 -30.07 -12.95
C GLU A 97 26.69 -30.34 -13.15
N ARG A 98 27.21 -30.12 -14.36
CA ARG A 98 28.63 -30.38 -14.74
C ARG A 98 29.59 -29.43 -14.00
N ILE A 99 29.16 -28.27 -13.60
CA ILE A 99 29.97 -27.25 -12.92
C ILE A 99 29.40 -26.81 -11.58
N MET A 100 28.29 -27.39 -11.13
CA MET A 100 27.62 -27.03 -9.89
C MET A 100 28.57 -27.08 -8.67
N HIS A 101 29.48 -28.06 -8.62
CA HIS A 101 30.48 -28.20 -7.56
C HIS A 101 31.52 -27.07 -7.53
N LEU A 102 31.65 -26.31 -8.63
CA LEU A 102 32.55 -25.16 -8.76
C LEU A 102 31.79 -23.83 -8.65
N SER A 103 30.47 -23.86 -8.45
CA SER A 103 29.63 -22.67 -8.55
C SER A 103 30.10 -21.53 -7.65
N ALA A 104 30.55 -21.81 -6.43
CA ALA A 104 31.06 -20.81 -5.50
C ALA A 104 32.36 -20.13 -5.95
N GLU A 105 33.24 -20.87 -6.69
CA GLU A 105 34.50 -20.32 -7.20
C GLU A 105 34.33 -19.53 -8.51
N ILE A 106 33.34 -19.95 -9.33
CA ILE A 106 33.15 -19.46 -10.70
C ILE A 106 32.20 -18.29 -10.72
N PHE A 107 31.14 -18.37 -9.94
CA PHE A 107 30.17 -17.34 -9.68
C PHE A 107 30.42 -16.85 -8.26
N PRO A 108 31.38 -15.93 -8.06
CA PRO A 108 31.62 -15.41 -6.71
C PRO A 108 30.28 -14.93 -6.18
N GLU A 109 29.92 -15.41 -5.02
CA GLU A 109 28.79 -14.85 -4.28
C GLU A 109 29.10 -13.36 -4.16
N GLN A 110 28.35 -12.55 -4.89
CA GLN A 110 28.25 -11.17 -4.48
C GLN A 110 27.54 -11.25 -3.14
N ASN A 111 28.28 -11.04 -2.04
CA ASN A 111 27.70 -10.82 -0.73
C ASN A 111 26.87 -9.55 -0.79
N VAL A 112 25.69 -9.65 -1.40
CA VAL A 112 24.75 -8.55 -1.47
C VAL A 112 24.04 -8.54 -0.13
N HIS A 113 24.48 -7.65 0.74
CA HIS A 113 23.73 -7.31 1.92
C HIS A 113 22.38 -6.72 1.49
N THR A 114 21.31 -7.31 1.98
CA THR A 114 19.95 -6.82 1.78
C THR A 114 19.40 -6.28 3.07
N VAL A 115 18.58 -5.25 2.99
CA VAL A 115 17.86 -4.72 4.15
C VAL A 115 16.90 -5.81 4.66
N PHE A 116 17.11 -6.22 5.90
CA PHE A 116 16.33 -7.29 6.54
C PHE A 116 15.22 -6.74 7.43
N GLY A 117 15.57 -5.80 8.32
CA GLY A 117 14.78 -5.50 9.48
C GLY A 117 13.40 -4.92 9.17
N ASP A 118 13.31 -3.94 8.28
CA ASP A 118 12.04 -3.31 7.94
C ASP A 118 11.04 -4.32 7.33
N SER A 119 11.51 -5.09 6.36
CA SER A 119 10.70 -6.10 5.69
C SER A 119 10.35 -7.27 6.61
N TYR A 120 11.28 -7.69 7.46
CA TYR A 120 11.04 -8.73 8.44
C TYR A 120 10.00 -8.31 9.48
N LEU A 121 10.10 -7.10 10.04
CA LEU A 121 9.13 -6.59 11.01
C LEU A 121 7.74 -6.44 10.40
N LEU A 122 7.63 -5.94 9.17
CA LEU A 122 6.36 -5.84 8.47
C LEU A 122 5.75 -7.23 8.21
N LEU A 123 6.55 -8.18 7.72
CA LEU A 123 6.10 -9.56 7.49
C LEU A 123 5.67 -10.23 8.79
N HIS A 124 6.45 -10.06 9.86
CA HIS A 124 6.08 -10.56 11.19
C HIS A 124 4.74 -9.98 11.67
N PHE A 125 4.53 -8.67 11.50
CA PHE A 125 3.26 -8.04 11.83
C PHE A 125 2.08 -8.62 11.02
N LEU A 126 2.26 -8.80 9.70
CA LEU A 126 1.23 -9.38 8.83
C LEU A 126 0.88 -10.82 9.23
N ARG A 127 1.86 -11.61 9.66
CA ARG A 127 1.66 -12.97 10.18
C ARG A 127 0.96 -12.96 11.53
N LYS A 128 1.47 -12.20 12.49
CA LYS A 128 0.92 -12.07 13.85
C LYS A 128 -0.54 -11.61 13.83
N SER A 129 -0.84 -10.62 13.01
CA SER A 129 -2.20 -10.09 12.84
C SER A 129 -3.11 -10.97 11.97
N LYS A 130 -2.60 -12.08 11.42
CA LYS A 130 -3.28 -12.97 10.45
C LYS A 130 -3.73 -12.26 9.15
N LEU A 131 -3.26 -11.06 8.90
CA LEU A 131 -3.57 -10.32 7.67
C LEU A 131 -2.99 -11.00 6.44
N LEU A 132 -1.84 -11.67 6.57
CA LEU A 132 -1.26 -12.42 5.46
C LEU A 132 -2.24 -13.48 4.93
N GLY A 133 -2.94 -14.19 5.83
CA GLY A 133 -4.01 -15.14 5.47
C GLY A 133 -5.21 -14.48 4.81
N VAL A 134 -5.64 -13.30 5.30
CA VAL A 134 -6.71 -12.50 4.68
C VAL A 134 -6.35 -12.13 3.25
N LEU A 135 -5.15 -11.62 3.04
CA LEU A 135 -4.62 -11.26 1.71
C LEU A 135 -4.57 -12.49 0.80
N ARG A 136 -4.02 -13.60 1.28
CA ARG A 136 -3.90 -14.84 0.50
C ARG A 136 -5.26 -15.41 0.08
N ASN A 137 -6.23 -15.38 0.97
CA ASN A 137 -7.58 -15.88 0.68
C ASN A 137 -8.33 -14.98 -0.32
N ALA A 138 -8.07 -13.68 -0.29
CA ALA A 138 -8.65 -12.73 -1.24
C ALA A 138 -8.04 -12.86 -2.64
N PHE A 139 -6.74 -13.08 -2.74
CA PHE A 139 -5.97 -13.12 -3.97
C PHE A 139 -5.36 -14.52 -4.18
N LYS A 140 -6.14 -15.45 -4.73
CA LYS A 140 -5.73 -16.86 -4.89
C LYS A 140 -4.63 -17.09 -5.92
N ASN A 141 -4.54 -16.24 -6.96
CA ASN A 141 -3.49 -16.30 -7.96
C ASN A 141 -2.15 -15.89 -7.32
N ASN A 142 -1.12 -16.73 -7.43
CA ASN A 142 0.19 -16.46 -6.85
C ASN A 142 0.81 -15.16 -7.38
N GLU A 143 0.76 -14.94 -8.67
CA GLU A 143 1.32 -13.74 -9.29
C GLU A 143 0.70 -12.45 -8.73
N ASN A 144 -0.64 -12.36 -8.67
CA ASN A 144 -1.32 -11.18 -8.12
C ASN A 144 -1.11 -11.04 -6.61
N TYR A 145 -1.04 -12.15 -5.88
CA TYR A 145 -0.72 -12.13 -4.45
C TYR A 145 0.68 -11.58 -4.20
N GLU A 146 1.70 -12.08 -4.92
CA GLU A 146 3.07 -11.58 -4.80
C GLU A 146 3.19 -10.11 -5.19
N ARG A 147 2.56 -9.70 -6.30
CA ARG A 147 2.55 -8.30 -6.74
C ARG A 147 1.90 -7.40 -5.70
N LEU A 148 0.80 -7.85 -5.08
CA LEU A 148 0.17 -7.11 -3.98
C LEU A 148 1.12 -6.96 -2.80
N ILE A 149 1.76 -8.06 -2.36
CA ILE A 149 2.74 -8.02 -1.26
C ILE A 149 3.89 -7.08 -1.60
N MET A 150 4.41 -7.12 -2.81
CA MET A 150 5.45 -6.20 -3.28
C MET A 150 5.01 -4.73 -3.17
N HIS A 151 3.78 -4.41 -3.60
CA HIS A 151 3.23 -3.06 -3.48
C HIS A 151 2.95 -2.66 -2.03
N ILE A 152 2.58 -3.60 -1.16
CA ILE A 152 2.43 -3.36 0.28
C ILE A 152 3.78 -3.01 0.91
N PHE A 153 4.80 -3.81 0.65
CA PHE A 153 6.14 -3.55 1.19
C PHE A 153 6.69 -2.21 0.70
N HIS A 154 6.62 -1.96 -0.62
CA HIS A 154 7.09 -0.69 -1.16
C HIS A 154 6.27 0.50 -0.63
N GLY A 155 4.94 0.42 -0.60
CA GLY A 155 4.08 1.53 -0.21
C GLY A 155 4.16 1.88 1.29
N ILE A 156 4.49 0.91 2.15
CA ILE A 156 4.60 1.13 3.60
C ILE A 156 6.02 1.48 4.02
N LEU A 157 7.03 0.85 3.39
CA LEU A 157 8.43 0.96 3.82
C LEU A 157 9.21 2.06 3.10
N ARG A 158 8.70 2.60 2.01
CA ARG A 158 9.42 3.61 1.19
C ARG A 158 8.49 4.68 0.69
N ASP A 159 9.02 5.89 0.72
CA ASP A 159 8.45 7.01 0.00
C ASP A 159 8.93 6.98 -1.45
N GLY A 160 8.06 7.26 -2.40
CA GLY A 160 8.46 7.43 -3.77
C GLY A 160 7.59 6.76 -4.82
N SER A 161 7.95 7.00 -6.07
CA SER A 161 7.23 6.48 -7.22
C SER A 161 7.23 4.96 -7.26
N LYS A 162 6.12 4.35 -7.68
CA LYS A 162 6.00 2.90 -7.88
C LYS A 162 6.99 2.33 -8.90
N ILE A 163 7.58 3.17 -9.76
CA ILE A 163 8.70 2.80 -10.64
C ILE A 163 9.93 2.36 -9.84
N GLN A 164 10.12 2.90 -8.64
CA GLN A 164 11.24 2.53 -7.77
C GLN A 164 11.02 1.20 -7.03
N CYS A 165 9.82 0.62 -7.13
CA CYS A 165 9.47 -0.63 -6.45
C CYS A 165 10.44 -1.76 -6.79
N SER A 166 10.85 -1.88 -8.05
CA SER A 166 11.81 -2.91 -8.48
C SER A 166 13.17 -2.78 -7.80
N HIS A 167 13.70 -1.56 -7.73
CA HIS A 167 14.98 -1.29 -7.07
C HIS A 167 14.93 -1.53 -5.57
N PHE A 168 13.80 -1.18 -4.94
CA PHE A 168 13.57 -1.46 -3.53
C PHE A 168 13.55 -2.96 -3.27
N ILE A 169 12.74 -3.71 -4.03
CA ILE A 169 12.60 -5.16 -3.83
C ILE A 169 13.95 -5.88 -3.98
N GLN A 170 14.76 -5.52 -5.00
CA GLN A 170 16.09 -6.11 -5.20
C GLN A 170 17.03 -5.97 -4.00
N LYS A 171 16.88 -4.90 -3.22
CA LYS A 171 17.70 -4.59 -2.04
C LYS A 171 17.04 -4.99 -0.72
N SER A 172 15.87 -5.61 -0.75
CA SER A 172 15.07 -5.97 0.41
C SER A 172 15.04 -7.46 0.64
N TYR A 173 14.93 -7.87 1.90
CA TYR A 173 14.66 -9.25 2.31
C TYR A 173 13.39 -9.82 1.64
N ALA A 174 12.41 -8.96 1.31
CA ALA A 174 11.21 -9.37 0.57
C ALA A 174 11.54 -10.08 -0.77
N SER A 175 12.67 -9.77 -1.41
CA SER A 175 13.07 -10.42 -2.67
C SER A 175 13.23 -11.93 -2.57
N TYR A 176 13.51 -12.44 -1.39
CA TYR A 176 13.65 -13.89 -1.18
C TYR A 176 12.31 -14.64 -1.22
N TYR A 177 11.20 -13.96 -0.97
CA TYR A 177 9.84 -14.52 -1.03
C TYR A 177 9.19 -14.37 -2.39
N LEU A 178 9.58 -13.37 -3.17
CA LEU A 178 8.94 -12.99 -4.42
C LEU A 178 9.65 -13.65 -5.61
N ARG A 179 9.49 -14.96 -5.76
CA ARG A 179 10.24 -15.78 -6.73
C ARG A 179 9.60 -15.84 -8.10
N GLU A 180 8.27 -15.84 -8.18
CA GLU A 180 7.52 -16.05 -9.43
C GLU A 180 7.24 -14.73 -10.16
N VAL A 181 7.39 -13.60 -9.48
CA VAL A 181 7.11 -12.29 -10.05
C VAL A 181 8.37 -11.71 -10.68
N SER A 182 8.33 -11.54 -12.00
CA SER A 182 9.30 -10.70 -12.70
C SER A 182 9.26 -9.27 -12.13
N LEU A 183 10.40 -8.58 -12.15
CA LEU A 183 10.47 -7.17 -11.74
C LEU A 183 9.36 -6.36 -12.43
N PRO A 184 8.68 -5.44 -11.71
CA PRO A 184 7.59 -4.68 -12.27
C PRO A 184 8.07 -3.87 -13.48
N SER A 185 7.33 -3.98 -14.57
CA SER A 185 7.40 -3.09 -15.71
C SER A 185 6.12 -2.27 -15.77
N LEU A 186 6.09 -1.18 -16.54
CA LEU A 186 4.88 -0.39 -16.73
C LEU A 186 3.69 -1.24 -17.21
N GLY A 187 3.94 -2.18 -18.13
CA GLY A 187 2.90 -3.07 -18.64
C GLY A 187 2.40 -4.08 -17.61
N SER A 188 3.29 -4.68 -16.83
CA SER A 188 2.91 -5.62 -15.78
C SER A 188 2.16 -4.94 -14.62
N ASP A 189 2.55 -3.72 -14.26
CA ASP A 189 1.84 -2.91 -13.27
C ASP A 189 0.45 -2.52 -13.75
N PHE A 190 0.30 -2.14 -15.01
CA PHE A 190 -1.00 -1.83 -15.59
C PHE A 190 -1.95 -3.03 -15.50
N LYS A 191 -1.50 -4.22 -15.93
CA LYS A 191 -2.28 -5.45 -15.84
C LYS A 191 -2.68 -5.75 -14.39
N PHE A 192 -1.72 -5.71 -13.46
CA PHE A 192 -1.97 -5.95 -12.04
C PHE A 192 -3.04 -5.02 -11.48
N PHE A 193 -2.92 -3.69 -11.68
CA PHE A 193 -3.91 -2.76 -11.18
C PHE A 193 -5.26 -2.88 -11.87
N SER A 194 -5.30 -3.28 -13.14
CA SER A 194 -6.57 -3.58 -13.83
C SER A 194 -7.25 -4.81 -13.23
N ASP A 195 -6.51 -5.87 -12.94
CA ASP A 195 -7.03 -7.08 -12.28
C ASP A 195 -7.51 -6.77 -10.86
N MET A 196 -6.74 -5.97 -10.10
CA MET A 196 -7.13 -5.51 -8.76
C MET A 196 -8.38 -4.64 -8.78
N GLY A 197 -8.60 -3.86 -9.82
CA GLY A 197 -9.77 -2.97 -9.98
C GLY A 197 -11.07 -3.72 -10.25
N ALA A 198 -11.03 -5.01 -10.51
CA ALA A 198 -12.22 -5.82 -10.69
C ALA A 198 -13.02 -5.98 -9.38
N ASP A 199 -14.32 -5.82 -9.45
CA ASP A 199 -15.20 -5.82 -8.28
C ASP A 199 -15.08 -7.10 -7.42
N HIS A 200 -14.88 -8.26 -8.05
CA HIS A 200 -14.75 -9.51 -7.32
C HIS A 200 -13.53 -9.56 -6.39
N CYS A 201 -12.43 -8.87 -6.71
CA CYS A 201 -11.25 -8.79 -5.85
C CYS A 201 -11.57 -7.98 -4.59
N ARG A 202 -12.19 -6.80 -4.79
CA ARG A 202 -12.64 -5.93 -3.70
C ARG A 202 -13.61 -6.65 -2.76
N LEU A 203 -14.64 -7.30 -3.32
CA LEU A 203 -15.63 -8.06 -2.57
C LEU A 203 -14.99 -9.16 -1.71
N LYS A 204 -14.14 -9.97 -2.30
CA LYS A 204 -13.44 -11.05 -1.58
C LYS A 204 -12.59 -10.52 -0.43
N PHE A 205 -11.82 -9.46 -0.69
CA PHE A 205 -10.95 -8.88 0.32
C PHE A 205 -11.75 -8.36 1.52
N PHE A 206 -12.74 -7.48 1.29
CA PHE A 206 -13.52 -6.91 2.39
C PHE A 206 -14.34 -7.94 3.13
N LYS A 207 -14.85 -8.97 2.46
CA LYS A 207 -15.53 -10.10 3.12
C LYS A 207 -14.58 -10.85 4.07
N GLN A 208 -13.37 -11.17 3.61
CA GLN A 208 -12.37 -11.85 4.45
C GLN A 208 -11.90 -10.97 5.61
N LEU A 209 -11.63 -9.69 5.32
CA LEU A 209 -11.22 -8.70 6.33
C LEU A 209 -12.30 -8.52 7.39
N THR A 210 -13.56 -8.33 6.99
CA THR A 210 -14.70 -8.17 7.90
C THR A 210 -14.88 -9.37 8.81
N ASN A 211 -14.83 -10.59 8.25
CA ASN A 211 -14.91 -11.80 9.04
C ASN A 211 -13.77 -11.88 10.05
N HIS A 212 -12.56 -11.53 9.65
CA HIS A 212 -11.39 -11.51 10.51
C HIS A 212 -11.54 -10.45 11.62
N LEU A 213 -11.92 -9.22 11.28
CA LEU A 213 -12.06 -8.14 12.25
C LEU A 213 -13.22 -8.34 13.22
N LYS A 214 -14.34 -8.95 12.79
CA LYS A 214 -15.46 -9.29 13.70
C LYS A 214 -15.09 -10.30 14.79
N MET A 215 -14.08 -11.15 14.56
CA MET A 215 -13.56 -12.02 15.62
C MET A 215 -12.83 -11.24 16.73
N ILE A 216 -12.31 -10.07 16.42
CA ILE A 216 -11.56 -9.21 17.35
C ILE A 216 -12.46 -8.10 17.89
N TYR A 217 -13.32 -7.53 17.03
CA TYR A 217 -14.24 -6.44 17.29
C TYR A 217 -15.67 -6.89 16.90
N PRO A 218 -16.47 -7.46 17.81
CA PRO A 218 -17.77 -8.06 17.48
C PRO A 218 -18.75 -7.08 16.81
N ASN A 219 -18.65 -5.79 17.13
CA ASN A 219 -19.52 -4.74 16.59
C ASN A 219 -18.95 -4.07 15.32
N PHE A 220 -17.85 -4.59 14.75
CA PHE A 220 -17.22 -4.02 13.57
C PHE A 220 -18.22 -3.80 12.42
N GLY A 221 -18.32 -2.57 11.97
CA GLY A 221 -19.16 -2.15 10.85
C GLY A 221 -20.60 -1.75 11.21
N ARG A 222 -21.03 -1.84 12.48
CA ARG A 222 -22.39 -1.41 12.86
C ARG A 222 -22.54 0.11 12.87
N GLY A 223 -21.64 0.84 13.51
CA GLY A 223 -21.57 2.29 13.47
C GLY A 223 -20.48 2.73 12.50
N CYS A 224 -20.81 3.62 11.56
CA CYS A 224 -19.89 4.04 10.52
C CYS A 224 -19.83 5.55 10.35
N PHE A 225 -18.63 6.05 10.05
CA PHE A 225 -18.45 7.36 9.45
C PHE A 225 -18.44 7.22 7.93
N VAL A 226 -19.10 8.13 7.24
CA VAL A 226 -19.07 8.21 5.78
C VAL A 226 -18.63 9.60 5.38
N ASP A 227 -17.60 9.66 4.56
CA ASP A 227 -17.11 10.92 3.99
C ASP A 227 -16.46 10.69 2.64
N SER A 228 -16.28 11.76 1.87
CA SER A 228 -15.62 11.69 0.58
C SER A 228 -14.49 12.69 0.45
N THR A 229 -13.51 12.32 -0.35
CA THR A 229 -12.38 13.20 -0.65
C THR A 229 -12.17 13.33 -2.15
N PRO A 230 -11.88 14.54 -2.67
CA PRO A 230 -11.54 14.72 -4.07
C PRO A 230 -10.18 14.12 -4.38
N LEU A 231 -10.07 13.52 -5.55
CA LEU A 231 -8.85 13.00 -6.14
C LEU A 231 -8.62 13.69 -7.49
N PRO A 232 -7.99 14.88 -7.52
CA PRO A 232 -7.65 15.58 -8.76
C PRO A 232 -6.75 14.71 -9.64
N ASN A 233 -7.06 14.63 -10.95
CA ASN A 233 -6.25 13.87 -11.89
C ASN A 233 -6.55 14.26 -13.34
N ASP A 234 -5.62 13.96 -14.25
CA ASP A 234 -5.70 14.28 -15.68
C ASP A 234 -5.94 13.04 -16.55
N ILE A 235 -6.49 11.97 -15.99
CA ILE A 235 -6.73 10.70 -16.69
C ILE A 235 -7.86 10.86 -17.68
N LYS A 236 -7.59 10.73 -19.00
CA LYS A 236 -8.57 10.92 -20.06
C LYS A 236 -9.66 9.84 -20.10
N ASP A 237 -9.26 8.58 -19.90
CA ASP A 237 -10.16 7.42 -19.99
C ASP A 237 -10.74 7.03 -18.62
N ASN A 238 -11.08 8.02 -17.79
CA ASN A 238 -11.70 7.81 -16.50
C ASN A 238 -13.12 8.42 -16.48
N PRO A 239 -14.18 7.62 -16.56
CA PRO A 239 -15.57 8.10 -16.61
C PRO A 239 -16.02 8.79 -15.32
N PHE A 240 -15.28 8.60 -14.20
CA PHE A 240 -15.55 9.30 -12.94
C PHE A 240 -14.98 10.72 -12.89
N ASN A 241 -14.19 11.12 -13.91
CA ASN A 241 -13.66 12.47 -13.96
C ASN A 241 -14.76 13.47 -14.31
N ALA A 242 -14.99 14.42 -13.42
CA ALA A 242 -15.91 15.52 -13.62
C ALA A 242 -15.40 16.79 -12.94
N LEU A 243 -15.81 17.95 -13.46
CA LEU A 243 -15.55 19.24 -12.80
C LEU A 243 -16.42 19.33 -11.55
N CYS A 244 -15.79 19.60 -10.41
CA CYS A 244 -16.52 19.85 -9.17
C CYS A 244 -17.01 21.30 -9.13
N SER A 245 -18.29 21.49 -8.91
CA SER A 245 -18.89 22.84 -8.78
C SER A 245 -18.69 23.48 -7.40
N HIS A 246 -18.06 22.79 -6.45
CA HIS A 246 -18.00 23.20 -5.05
C HIS A 246 -16.60 23.07 -4.46
N GLY A 247 -16.18 24.07 -3.67
CA GLY A 247 -14.95 24.03 -2.87
C GLY A 247 -13.69 24.55 -3.57
N VAL A 248 -12.57 24.45 -2.88
CA VAL A 248 -11.26 24.97 -3.33
C VAL A 248 -10.77 24.30 -4.64
N THR A 249 -11.25 23.12 -4.94
CA THR A 249 -10.88 22.33 -6.13
C THR A 249 -11.91 22.46 -7.28
N SER A 250 -12.78 23.46 -7.25
CA SER A 250 -13.88 23.64 -8.18
C SER A 250 -13.48 23.79 -9.68
N THR A 251 -12.22 24.12 -9.95
CA THR A 251 -11.68 24.30 -11.30
C THR A 251 -10.92 23.09 -11.84
N SER A 252 -10.72 22.05 -11.03
CA SER A 252 -9.98 20.86 -11.47
C SER A 252 -10.89 19.69 -11.78
N VAL A 253 -10.54 18.95 -12.82
CA VAL A 253 -11.13 17.66 -13.11
C VAL A 253 -10.71 16.68 -12.01
N GLN A 254 -11.67 15.96 -11.45
CA GLN A 254 -11.43 15.08 -10.32
C GLN A 254 -12.38 13.89 -10.27
N THR A 255 -11.93 12.84 -9.65
CA THR A 255 -12.71 11.71 -9.16
C THR A 255 -12.95 11.89 -7.67
N ARG A 256 -13.97 11.31 -7.08
CA ARG A 256 -14.16 11.30 -5.62
C ARG A 256 -14.07 9.89 -5.07
N LEU A 257 -13.34 9.78 -3.97
CA LEU A 257 -13.28 8.57 -3.17
C LEU A 257 -14.19 8.74 -1.95
N VAL A 258 -15.21 7.89 -1.84
CA VAL A 258 -16.05 7.76 -0.64
C VAL A 258 -15.48 6.63 0.22
N LEU A 259 -15.25 6.90 1.51
CA LEU A 259 -14.86 5.90 2.49
C LEU A 259 -15.97 5.70 3.52
N ILE A 260 -16.16 4.43 3.89
CA ILE A 260 -16.97 4.03 5.05
C ILE A 260 -15.99 3.47 6.07
N LEU A 261 -15.92 4.11 7.22
CA LEU A 261 -15.07 3.70 8.34
C LEU A 261 -15.90 3.24 9.52
N ASP A 262 -15.48 2.17 10.14
CA ASP A 262 -16.03 1.74 11.42
C ASP A 262 -15.72 2.77 12.52
N GLN A 263 -16.72 3.16 13.30
CA GLN A 263 -16.61 4.18 14.34
C GLN A 263 -15.67 3.78 15.48
N GLU A 264 -15.73 2.52 15.91
CA GLU A 264 -14.94 2.02 17.03
C GLU A 264 -13.45 1.94 16.65
N THR A 265 -13.16 1.34 15.50
CA THR A 265 -11.79 1.03 15.11
C THR A 265 -11.13 2.09 14.25
N GLY A 266 -11.92 2.91 13.53
CA GLY A 266 -11.43 3.83 12.51
C GLY A 266 -10.90 3.14 11.24
N LEU A 267 -11.19 1.85 11.07
CA LEU A 267 -10.72 1.08 9.91
C LEU A 267 -11.74 1.16 8.76
N PRO A 268 -11.27 1.18 7.50
CA PRO A 268 -12.15 1.08 6.34
C PRO A 268 -12.98 -0.22 6.34
N VAL A 269 -14.29 -0.07 6.23
CA VAL A 269 -15.26 -1.14 6.01
C VAL A 269 -15.49 -1.34 4.52
N TRP A 270 -15.49 -0.23 3.78
CA TRP A 270 -15.73 -0.20 2.34
C TRP A 270 -15.26 1.11 1.71
N PHE A 271 -15.15 1.11 0.38
CA PHE A 271 -14.95 2.32 -0.40
C PHE A 271 -15.70 2.26 -1.73
N GLU A 272 -16.07 3.44 -2.23
CA GLU A 272 -16.59 3.61 -3.58
C GLU A 272 -15.88 4.75 -4.30
N ILE A 273 -15.87 4.67 -5.63
CA ILE A 273 -15.36 5.71 -6.51
C ILE A 273 -16.56 6.28 -7.27
N ILE A 274 -16.75 7.57 -7.14
CA ILE A 274 -17.88 8.27 -7.73
C ILE A 274 -17.40 9.43 -8.59
N PRO A 275 -18.24 9.93 -9.52
CA PRO A 275 -17.92 11.12 -10.30
C PRO A 275 -17.62 12.33 -9.42
N GLY A 276 -16.68 13.17 -9.86
CA GLY A 276 -16.20 14.32 -9.11
C GLY A 276 -17.26 15.36 -8.76
N ASN A 277 -18.34 15.44 -9.53
CA ASN A 277 -19.47 16.34 -9.34
C ASN A 277 -20.63 15.74 -8.53
N VAL A 278 -20.58 14.46 -8.19
CA VAL A 278 -21.62 13.76 -7.42
C VAL A 278 -21.36 13.89 -5.93
N LEU A 279 -22.32 14.43 -5.21
CA LEU A 279 -22.38 14.54 -3.75
C LEU A 279 -23.82 14.24 -3.33
N ASP A 280 -24.35 13.11 -3.74
CA ASP A 280 -25.77 12.82 -3.59
C ASP A 280 -26.01 11.73 -2.53
N LEU A 281 -27.17 11.84 -1.87
CA LEU A 281 -27.65 10.89 -0.87
C LEU A 281 -27.94 9.50 -1.43
N SER A 282 -28.53 9.45 -2.64
CA SER A 282 -28.79 8.17 -3.30
C SER A 282 -27.53 7.31 -3.36
N THR A 283 -26.39 7.97 -3.45
CA THR A 283 -25.06 7.35 -3.36
C THR A 283 -24.83 6.68 -2.02
N ILE A 284 -25.16 7.33 -0.89
CA ILE A 284 -24.88 6.78 0.47
C ILE A 284 -25.81 5.60 0.77
N THR A 285 -27.08 5.71 0.43
CA THR A 285 -28.05 4.62 0.63
C THR A 285 -27.67 3.42 -0.22
N ASN A 286 -27.38 3.66 -1.51
CA ASN A 286 -26.92 2.60 -2.43
C ASN A 286 -25.59 1.98 -1.97
N ILE A 287 -24.66 2.77 -1.44
CA ILE A 287 -23.41 2.26 -0.90
C ILE A 287 -23.66 1.38 0.34
N ALA A 288 -24.54 1.80 1.25
CA ALA A 288 -24.89 1.01 2.44
C ALA A 288 -25.56 -0.33 2.07
N GLU A 289 -26.45 -0.32 1.08
CA GLU A 289 -27.06 -1.54 0.53
C GLU A 289 -26.01 -2.43 -0.15
N ASN A 290 -25.12 -1.85 -0.94
CA ASN A 290 -24.01 -2.58 -1.57
C ASN A 290 -23.08 -3.21 -0.53
N VAL A 291 -22.78 -2.51 0.55
CA VAL A 291 -21.95 -3.03 1.64
C VAL A 291 -22.64 -4.23 2.31
N TYR A 292 -23.93 -4.12 2.59
CA TYR A 292 -24.68 -5.23 3.17
C TYR A 292 -24.70 -6.46 2.27
N THR A 293 -25.12 -6.29 1.01
CA THR A 293 -25.23 -7.40 0.05
C THR A 293 -23.87 -8.03 -0.28
N SER A 294 -22.82 -7.20 -0.33
CA SER A 294 -21.49 -7.64 -0.75
C SER A 294 -20.65 -8.23 0.38
N VAL A 295 -20.71 -7.63 1.56
CA VAL A 295 -19.79 -7.93 2.68
C VAL A 295 -20.52 -8.50 3.89
N GLY A 296 -21.84 -8.39 3.95
CA GLY A 296 -22.64 -8.83 5.09
C GLY A 296 -22.47 -7.92 6.33
N VAL A 297 -22.20 -6.64 6.10
CA VAL A 297 -22.10 -5.62 7.15
C VAL A 297 -23.32 -4.75 7.12
N THR A 298 -24.05 -4.71 8.22
CA THR A 298 -25.19 -3.80 8.39
C THR A 298 -24.68 -2.47 8.93
N VAL A 299 -24.78 -1.42 8.11
CA VAL A 299 -24.49 -0.05 8.54
C VAL A 299 -25.71 0.49 9.26
N GLU A 300 -25.75 0.36 10.59
CA GLU A 300 -26.92 0.76 11.41
C GLU A 300 -26.95 2.26 11.69
N SER A 301 -25.77 2.90 11.82
CA SER A 301 -25.65 4.34 12.05
C SER A 301 -24.61 4.99 11.16
N VAL A 302 -24.86 6.23 10.74
CA VAL A 302 -23.93 7.02 9.95
C VAL A 302 -23.77 8.43 10.50
N VAL A 303 -22.54 8.94 10.38
CA VAL A 303 -22.22 10.34 10.67
C VAL A 303 -21.75 10.99 9.36
N LEU A 304 -22.43 12.07 8.97
CA LEU A 304 -22.29 12.71 7.67
C LEU A 304 -21.87 14.18 7.80
N ASP A 305 -21.20 14.71 6.79
CA ASP A 305 -20.96 16.15 6.69
C ASP A 305 -22.17 16.91 6.13
N ALA A 306 -22.15 18.23 6.22
CA ALA A 306 -23.25 19.11 5.78
C ALA A 306 -23.63 18.95 4.30
N GLY A 307 -22.66 18.60 3.46
CA GLY A 307 -22.88 18.39 2.02
C GLY A 307 -23.84 17.25 1.68
N TYR A 308 -24.00 16.30 2.59
CA TYR A 308 -24.87 15.13 2.38
C TYR A 308 -26.31 15.32 2.87
N VAL A 309 -26.66 16.44 3.52
CA VAL A 309 -28.01 16.67 4.02
C VAL A 309 -28.88 17.22 2.92
N THR A 310 -29.78 16.39 2.42
CA THR A 310 -30.77 16.72 1.40
C THR A 310 -32.19 16.52 1.92
N GLN A 311 -33.19 17.07 1.20
CA GLN A 311 -34.59 16.85 1.53
C GLN A 311 -34.98 15.37 1.47
N ASP A 312 -34.46 14.64 0.49
CA ASP A 312 -34.77 13.22 0.30
C ASP A 312 -34.19 12.36 1.43
N LEU A 313 -32.98 12.71 1.94
CA LEU A 313 -32.43 12.07 3.14
C LEU A 313 -33.36 12.24 4.35
N LEU A 314 -33.75 13.46 4.62
CA LEU A 314 -34.60 13.75 5.78
C LEU A 314 -35.96 13.04 5.68
N LYS A 315 -36.55 12.96 4.49
CA LYS A 315 -37.79 12.22 4.25
C LYS A 315 -37.62 10.71 4.39
N SER A 316 -36.52 10.15 3.91
CA SER A 316 -36.27 8.71 4.01
C SER A 316 -36.10 8.20 5.44
N LEU A 317 -35.67 9.07 6.34
CA LEU A 317 -35.51 8.73 7.77
C LEU A 317 -36.84 8.65 8.53
N ASN A 318 -37.88 9.32 8.03
CA ASN A 318 -39.19 9.37 8.67
C ASN A 318 -40.26 8.53 7.98
N SER A 319 -39.93 7.86 6.85
CA SER A 319 -40.90 6.98 6.20
C SER A 319 -41.21 5.78 7.11
N GLU A 320 -42.49 5.47 7.29
CA GLU A 320 -42.96 4.31 8.10
C GLU A 320 -42.36 2.96 7.66
N SER A 321 -41.79 2.92 6.46
CA SER A 321 -41.01 1.77 5.95
C SER A 321 -39.74 1.45 6.79
N VAL A 322 -39.30 2.33 7.67
CA VAL A 322 -38.19 2.06 8.64
C VAL A 322 -38.67 1.15 9.78
N GLN A 323 -39.99 1.06 10.02
CA GLN A 323 -40.59 0.25 11.08
C GLN A 323 -41.09 -1.13 10.61
N ALA A 324 -41.05 -1.41 9.30
CA ALA A 324 -41.43 -2.71 8.76
C ALA A 324 -40.37 -3.76 9.10
N GLU A 325 -40.67 -4.64 10.05
CA GLU A 325 -39.82 -5.74 10.53
C GLU A 325 -39.49 -6.79 9.44
N ASP A 326 -40.13 -6.72 8.26
CA ASP A 326 -40.17 -7.80 7.26
C ASP A 326 -39.40 -7.51 5.96
N SER A 327 -38.59 -6.48 5.87
CA SER A 327 -37.69 -6.31 4.74
C SER A 327 -36.27 -6.80 5.09
N ASP A 328 -35.77 -7.80 4.39
CA ASP A 328 -34.41 -8.34 4.49
C ASP A 328 -33.29 -7.31 4.23
N ILE A 329 -33.64 -6.06 3.90
CA ILE A 329 -32.73 -4.95 3.68
C ILE A 329 -32.72 -4.07 4.93
N LYS A 330 -31.76 -4.30 5.82
CA LYS A 330 -31.55 -3.47 7.00
C LYS A 330 -31.02 -2.08 6.59
N ARG A 331 -31.89 -1.08 6.68
CA ARG A 331 -31.58 0.32 6.35
C ARG A 331 -30.82 1.02 7.48
N ILE A 332 -30.14 2.13 7.14
CA ILE A 332 -29.56 3.04 8.12
C ILE A 332 -30.64 3.50 9.11
N ARG A 333 -30.48 3.18 10.37
CA ARG A 333 -31.47 3.48 11.43
C ARG A 333 -31.16 4.78 12.15
N VAL A 334 -29.89 5.12 12.29
CA VAL A 334 -29.43 6.31 13.00
C VAL A 334 -28.58 7.18 12.10
N MET A 335 -28.90 8.45 12.01
CA MET A 335 -28.11 9.42 11.29
C MET A 335 -27.74 10.59 12.21
N THR A 336 -26.51 11.06 12.07
CA THR A 336 -26.07 12.36 12.59
C THR A 336 -25.40 13.11 11.45
N ALA A 337 -25.82 14.35 11.21
CA ALA A 337 -25.26 15.16 10.13
C ALA A 337 -25.20 16.63 10.53
N ARG A 338 -24.22 17.37 9.98
CA ARG A 338 -24.17 18.83 10.18
C ARG A 338 -25.21 19.53 9.31
N MET A 339 -26.04 20.39 9.91
CA MET A 339 -27.04 21.17 9.17
C MET A 339 -26.37 22.18 8.23
N PRO A 340 -26.75 22.24 6.96
CA PRO A 340 -26.26 23.27 6.05
C PRO A 340 -26.74 24.68 6.45
N ALA A 341 -25.83 25.65 6.42
CA ALA A 341 -26.16 27.07 6.67
C ALA A 341 -26.66 27.74 5.37
N LYS A 342 -27.75 27.22 4.77
CA LYS A 342 -28.32 27.73 3.51
C LYS A 342 -29.83 27.91 3.62
N LYS A 343 -30.43 28.60 2.62
CA LYS A 343 -31.89 28.83 2.52
C LYS A 343 -32.65 27.49 2.59
N GLY A 344 -33.76 27.47 3.29
CA GLY A 344 -34.60 26.28 3.51
C GLY A 344 -34.31 25.51 4.79
N TYR A 345 -33.24 25.85 5.50
CA TYR A 345 -32.92 25.30 6.82
C TYR A 345 -33.08 26.36 7.92
N PRO A 346 -33.61 26.02 9.11
CA PRO A 346 -33.88 26.97 10.19
C PRO A 346 -32.62 27.37 10.98
N TYR A 347 -31.48 27.56 10.27
CA TYR A 347 -30.16 27.76 10.85
C TYR A 347 -30.08 29.03 11.71
N LYS A 348 -30.59 30.15 11.18
CA LYS A 348 -30.63 31.43 11.90
C LYS A 348 -31.76 31.51 12.94
N ASP A 349 -32.90 30.87 12.63
CA ASP A 349 -34.07 30.88 13.54
C ASP A 349 -33.74 30.14 14.84
N LEU A 350 -32.98 29.06 14.75
CA LEU A 350 -32.50 28.32 15.92
C LEU A 350 -31.48 29.13 16.74
N TYR A 351 -30.66 29.96 16.07
CA TYR A 351 -29.81 30.92 16.81
C TYR A 351 -30.65 31.93 17.59
N GLU A 352 -31.59 32.61 16.95
CA GLU A 352 -32.45 33.62 17.60
C GLU A 352 -33.24 33.00 18.76
N LYS A 353 -33.78 31.81 18.60
CA LYS A 353 -34.47 31.08 19.69
C LYS A 353 -33.56 30.79 20.88
N ASN A 354 -32.27 30.50 20.65
CA ASN A 354 -31.34 30.08 21.69
C ASN A 354 -30.38 31.19 22.17
N LYS A 355 -30.39 32.38 21.58
CA LYS A 355 -29.40 33.44 21.86
C LYS A 355 -29.29 33.82 23.32
N ARG A 356 -30.42 33.88 24.08
CA ARG A 356 -30.39 34.19 25.54
C ARG A 356 -29.61 33.13 26.32
N ASN A 357 -29.81 31.85 25.97
CA ASN A 357 -29.08 30.76 26.64
C ASN A 357 -27.60 30.78 26.25
N ILE A 358 -27.28 31.09 24.99
CA ILE A 358 -25.90 31.21 24.48
C ILE A 358 -25.17 32.33 25.22
N VAL A 359 -25.78 33.52 25.33
CA VAL A 359 -25.19 34.69 25.99
C VAL A 359 -25.04 34.46 27.51
N ASN A 360 -26.02 33.81 28.14
CA ASN A 360 -26.03 33.56 29.58
C ASN A 360 -25.33 32.27 29.99
N HIS A 361 -24.61 31.61 29.05
CA HIS A 361 -23.89 30.36 29.30
C HIS A 361 -24.74 29.20 29.84
N LYS A 362 -26.06 29.25 29.64
CA LYS A 362 -26.98 28.23 30.14
C LYS A 362 -27.06 27.04 29.21
N GLY A 363 -26.33 25.99 29.51
CA GLY A 363 -26.17 24.78 28.72
C GLY A 363 -24.74 24.56 28.27
N ASP A 364 -23.79 25.31 28.84
CA ASP A 364 -22.36 25.08 28.56
C ASP A 364 -21.87 23.79 29.23
N PHE A 365 -20.97 23.11 28.53
CA PHE A 365 -20.28 21.91 29.02
C PHE A 365 -18.85 21.87 28.51
N ILE A 366 -18.00 21.04 29.12
CA ILE A 366 -16.60 20.88 28.74
C ILE A 366 -16.41 19.54 28.02
N ARG A 367 -15.69 19.57 26.90
CA ARG A 367 -15.16 18.40 26.19
C ARG A 367 -13.68 18.63 25.89
N GLU A 368 -12.81 17.70 26.34
CA GLU A 368 -11.35 17.75 26.10
C GLU A 368 -10.70 19.13 26.42
N GLY A 369 -11.13 19.77 27.51
CA GLY A 369 -10.62 21.08 27.93
C GLY A 369 -11.23 22.28 27.19
N HIS A 370 -12.12 22.07 26.20
CA HIS A 370 -12.80 23.12 25.46
C HIS A 370 -14.24 23.29 25.94
N SER A 371 -14.69 24.53 26.04
CA SER A 371 -16.05 24.89 26.43
C SER A 371 -16.96 24.97 25.21
N TYR A 372 -18.09 24.28 25.29
CA TYR A 372 -19.15 24.28 24.29
C TYR A 372 -20.47 24.63 24.91
N PHE A 373 -21.29 25.47 24.23
CA PHE A 373 -22.72 25.53 24.47
C PHE A 373 -23.40 24.37 23.71
N GLY A 374 -24.41 23.74 24.32
CA GLY A 374 -25.20 22.70 23.63
C GLY A 374 -26.65 22.67 24.11
N LYS A 375 -27.59 22.66 23.16
CA LYS A 375 -29.02 22.52 23.44
C LYS A 375 -29.72 21.70 22.35
N LYS A 376 -30.59 20.79 22.78
CA LYS A 376 -31.46 20.01 21.89
C LYS A 376 -32.77 20.79 21.64
N GLU A 377 -33.20 20.82 20.39
CA GLU A 377 -34.48 21.36 19.93
C GLU A 377 -35.09 20.34 18.95
N THR A 378 -36.40 20.25 18.90
CA THR A 378 -37.09 19.53 17.81
C THR A 378 -37.53 20.54 16.77
N VAL A 379 -37.27 20.26 15.50
CA VAL A 379 -37.57 21.13 14.36
C VAL A 379 -38.24 20.36 13.24
N GLU A 380 -39.03 21.06 12.47
CA GLU A 380 -39.58 20.55 11.22
C GLU A 380 -38.78 21.12 10.05
N ILE A 381 -38.23 20.24 9.22
CA ILE A 381 -37.47 20.61 8.02
C ILE A 381 -38.03 19.82 6.84
N PHE A 382 -38.51 20.50 5.83
CA PHE A 382 -39.16 19.90 4.64
C PHE A 382 -40.30 18.91 4.95
N GLY A 383 -41.09 19.22 6.02
CA GLY A 383 -42.17 18.34 6.48
C GLY A 383 -41.70 17.13 7.29
N THR A 384 -40.43 17.10 7.71
CA THR A 384 -39.84 16.05 8.51
C THR A 384 -39.47 16.57 9.89
N SER A 385 -40.00 15.95 10.95
CA SER A 385 -39.63 16.25 12.34
C SER A 385 -38.31 15.58 12.70
N ILE A 386 -37.31 16.36 13.15
CA ILE A 386 -35.99 15.86 13.50
C ILE A 386 -35.40 16.63 14.69
N ASN A 387 -34.53 15.98 15.46
CA ASN A 387 -33.81 16.67 16.53
C ASN A 387 -32.67 17.51 15.95
N ALA A 388 -32.63 18.78 16.30
CA ALA A 388 -31.57 19.71 16.01
C ALA A 388 -30.81 20.02 17.28
N TYR A 389 -29.53 19.73 17.30
CA TYR A 389 -28.64 20.01 18.43
C TYR A 389 -27.81 21.24 18.10
N VAL A 390 -28.08 22.32 18.79
CA VAL A 390 -27.47 23.63 18.58
C VAL A 390 -26.22 23.75 19.43
N TYR A 391 -25.10 24.12 18.81
CA TYR A 391 -23.81 24.25 19.48
C TYR A 391 -23.15 25.59 19.23
N VAL A 392 -22.32 26.01 20.18
CA VAL A 392 -21.30 27.05 19.99
C VAL A 392 -19.98 26.53 20.58
N ASP A 393 -18.97 26.37 19.74
CA ASP A 393 -17.58 26.21 20.18
C ASP A 393 -17.08 27.59 20.67
N ARG A 394 -16.92 27.74 21.98
CA ARG A 394 -16.56 29.02 22.62
C ARG A 394 -15.16 29.48 22.23
N LEU A 395 -14.21 28.54 22.13
CA LEU A 395 -12.83 28.86 21.81
C LEU A 395 -12.70 29.26 20.33
N ALA A 396 -13.29 28.49 19.43
CA ALA A 396 -13.28 28.80 17.99
C ALA A 396 -14.01 30.13 17.71
N ALA A 397 -15.11 30.40 18.40
CA ALA A 397 -15.84 31.67 18.29
C ALA A 397 -14.94 32.83 18.70
N GLN A 398 -14.28 32.76 19.88
CA GLN A 398 -13.43 33.83 20.40
C GLN A 398 -12.23 34.12 19.50
N ILE A 399 -11.49 33.09 19.09
CA ILE A 399 -10.31 33.25 18.20
C ILE A 399 -10.70 34.00 16.93
N ARG A 400 -11.78 33.57 16.28
CA ARG A 400 -12.22 34.17 15.03
C ARG A 400 -12.90 35.54 15.20
N TYR A 401 -13.47 35.80 16.34
CA TYR A 401 -13.95 37.11 16.70
C TYR A 401 -12.80 38.12 16.82
N ASP A 402 -11.72 37.75 17.50
CA ASP A 402 -10.53 38.59 17.65
C ASP A 402 -9.85 38.84 16.29
N GLU A 403 -9.78 37.84 15.43
CA GLU A 403 -9.29 37.99 14.05
C GLU A 403 -10.16 38.93 13.21
N TYR A 404 -11.48 38.86 13.40
CA TYR A 404 -12.42 39.74 12.68
C TYR A 404 -12.27 41.19 13.16
N LEU A 405 -12.18 41.45 14.47
CA LEU A 405 -11.98 42.78 15.03
C LEU A 405 -10.70 43.41 14.51
N LYS A 406 -9.58 42.67 14.47
CA LYS A 406 -8.30 43.17 13.96
C LYS A 406 -8.36 43.63 12.49
N LYS A 407 -9.27 43.09 11.69
CA LYS A 407 -9.39 43.42 10.27
C LYS A 407 -10.51 44.39 9.94
N HIS A 408 -11.54 44.50 10.78
CA HIS A 408 -12.79 45.17 10.47
C HIS A 408 -13.30 45.99 11.67
N GLU A 409 -12.45 46.64 12.44
CA GLU A 409 -12.80 47.36 13.65
C GLU A 409 -13.84 48.46 13.38
N ASP A 410 -13.65 49.28 12.36
CA ASP A 410 -14.55 50.36 11.99
C ASP A 410 -15.93 49.84 11.55
N GLU A 411 -15.93 48.78 10.71
CA GLU A 411 -17.18 48.12 10.29
C GLU A 411 -17.93 47.55 11.51
N PHE A 412 -17.21 46.87 12.41
CA PHE A 412 -17.81 46.32 13.62
C PHE A 412 -18.45 47.38 14.51
N ASN A 413 -17.81 48.56 14.66
CA ASN A 413 -18.33 49.65 15.48
C ASN A 413 -19.67 50.16 14.93
N SER A 414 -19.91 50.12 13.64
CA SER A 414 -21.15 50.52 12.96
C SER A 414 -22.31 49.53 13.11
N LEU A 415 -22.03 48.27 13.52
CA LEU A 415 -23.04 47.22 13.65
C LEU A 415 -24.01 47.47 14.84
N THR A 416 -25.24 47.01 14.66
CA THR A 416 -26.22 46.95 15.77
C THR A 416 -25.81 45.93 16.85
N ALA A 417 -26.32 46.08 18.06
CA ALA A 417 -26.04 45.11 19.14
C ALA A 417 -26.42 43.67 18.78
N LYS A 418 -27.46 43.47 17.96
CA LYS A 418 -27.85 42.15 17.46
C LYS A 418 -26.81 41.55 16.53
N GLU A 419 -26.29 42.35 15.62
CA GLU A 419 -25.25 41.94 14.67
C GLU A 419 -23.93 41.69 15.39
N LYS A 420 -23.52 42.52 16.32
CA LYS A 420 -22.32 42.30 17.17
C LYS A 420 -22.39 40.96 17.91
N ASN A 421 -23.52 40.64 18.52
CA ASN A 421 -23.71 39.35 19.18
C ASN A 421 -23.62 38.16 18.22
N TRP A 422 -24.12 38.31 16.98
CA TRP A 422 -23.99 37.28 15.97
C TRP A 422 -22.53 37.10 15.48
N VAL A 423 -21.83 38.21 15.23
CA VAL A 423 -20.42 38.21 14.84
C VAL A 423 -19.56 37.51 15.89
N ALA A 424 -19.83 37.73 17.15
CA ALA A 424 -19.08 37.12 18.26
C ALA A 424 -19.19 35.58 18.32
N VAL A 425 -20.27 34.99 17.79
CA VAL A 425 -20.49 33.54 17.91
C VAL A 425 -20.55 32.81 16.57
N LYS A 426 -20.78 33.51 15.44
CA LYS A 426 -21.08 32.90 14.14
C LYS A 426 -20.07 31.86 13.69
N ASN A 427 -18.81 32.06 14.00
CA ASN A 427 -17.73 31.18 13.56
C ASN A 427 -17.50 29.93 14.45
N GLY A 428 -18.11 29.94 15.66
CA GLY A 428 -18.19 28.76 16.52
C GLY A 428 -19.57 28.11 16.53
N TYR A 429 -20.57 28.72 15.87
CA TYR A 429 -21.95 28.24 15.83
C TYR A 429 -22.14 27.17 14.77
N PHE A 430 -22.74 26.06 15.17
CA PHE A 430 -23.14 25.00 14.23
C PHE A 430 -24.29 24.18 14.82
N ILE A 431 -24.96 23.43 13.95
CA ILE A 431 -26.10 22.58 14.32
C ILE A 431 -25.86 21.19 13.80
N LEU A 432 -26.09 20.17 14.64
CA LEU A 432 -26.17 18.79 14.23
C LEU A 432 -27.63 18.35 14.19
N LEU A 433 -28.00 17.68 13.11
CA LEU A 433 -29.29 17.00 12.96
C LEU A 433 -29.09 15.52 13.30
N SER A 434 -29.99 14.95 14.08
CA SER A 434 -29.99 13.51 14.33
C SER A 434 -31.40 13.02 14.65
N ASN A 435 -31.72 11.82 14.19
CA ASN A 435 -32.93 11.12 14.62
C ASN A 435 -32.70 10.34 15.95
N ARG A 436 -31.48 10.34 16.48
CA ARG A 436 -31.17 9.80 17.79
C ARG A 436 -31.59 10.76 18.90
N ASP A 437 -32.21 10.23 19.95
CA ASP A 437 -32.49 10.96 21.18
C ASP A 437 -31.37 10.75 22.20
N THR A 438 -30.55 11.78 22.41
CA THR A 438 -29.39 11.73 23.31
C THR A 438 -29.08 13.14 23.88
N THR A 439 -28.09 13.23 24.74
CA THR A 439 -27.65 14.54 25.27
C THR A 439 -26.79 15.28 24.22
N PRO A 440 -26.80 16.64 24.24
CA PRO A 440 -25.91 17.41 23.36
C PRO A 440 -24.43 17.03 23.50
N LYS A 441 -23.97 16.73 24.73
CA LYS A 441 -22.58 16.35 24.98
C LYS A 441 -22.22 15.02 24.32
N GLU A 442 -23.06 13.99 24.46
CA GLU A 442 -22.83 12.69 23.86
C GLU A 442 -22.82 12.75 22.33
N LEU A 443 -23.83 13.43 21.73
CA LEU A 443 -23.88 13.57 20.28
C LEU A 443 -22.67 14.31 19.72
N LEU A 444 -22.20 15.35 20.44
CA LEU A 444 -21.01 16.09 20.05
C LEU A 444 -19.74 15.21 20.10
N CYS A 445 -19.61 14.38 21.13
CA CYS A 445 -18.50 13.43 21.22
C CYS A 445 -18.50 12.47 20.02
N ASP A 446 -19.66 11.88 19.71
CA ASP A 446 -19.79 10.95 18.57
C ASP A 446 -19.48 11.65 17.23
N TYR A 447 -19.94 12.90 17.07
CA TYR A 447 -19.67 13.66 15.85
C TYR A 447 -18.19 13.98 15.64
N PHE A 448 -17.48 14.36 16.70
CA PHE A 448 -16.05 14.68 16.59
C PHE A 448 -15.17 13.45 16.38
N GLU A 449 -15.63 12.26 16.70
CA GLU A 449 -14.94 11.02 16.30
C GLU A 449 -14.80 10.89 14.76
N ARG A 450 -15.58 11.67 13.99
CA ARG A 450 -15.43 11.80 12.53
C ARG A 450 -14.05 12.26 12.08
N THR A 451 -13.29 12.96 12.94
CA THR A 451 -11.89 13.30 12.62
C THR A 451 -11.02 12.08 12.33
N LYS A 452 -11.45 10.88 12.74
CA LYS A 452 -10.80 9.62 12.37
C LYS A 452 -10.74 9.44 10.85
N ILE A 453 -11.83 9.80 10.13
CA ILE A 453 -11.84 9.66 8.66
C ILE A 453 -10.89 10.65 7.98
N GLU A 454 -10.79 11.87 8.51
CA GLU A 454 -9.83 12.89 8.03
C GLU A 454 -8.39 12.38 8.17
N ASN A 455 -8.07 11.74 9.31
CA ASN A 455 -6.76 11.12 9.55
C ASN A 455 -6.49 9.94 8.60
N VAL A 456 -7.51 9.18 8.23
CA VAL A 456 -7.38 8.10 7.22
C VAL A 456 -7.07 8.68 5.85
N PHE A 457 -7.81 9.72 5.43
CA PHE A 457 -7.52 10.41 4.17
C PHE A 457 -6.12 11.03 4.14
N LYS A 458 -5.71 11.66 5.24
CA LYS A 458 -4.37 12.20 5.40
C LYS A 458 -3.31 11.10 5.28
N THR A 459 -3.50 9.98 5.97
CA THR A 459 -2.60 8.83 5.88
C THR A 459 -2.50 8.29 4.45
N SER A 460 -3.61 8.14 3.75
CA SER A 460 -3.64 7.63 2.38
C SER A 460 -2.98 8.61 1.39
N LYS A 461 -3.30 9.89 1.47
CA LYS A 461 -2.80 10.90 0.53
C LYS A 461 -1.35 11.30 0.77
N GLU A 462 -0.98 11.56 2.02
CA GLU A 462 0.33 12.11 2.37
C GLU A 462 1.36 11.00 2.63
N TYR A 463 1.05 10.01 3.45
CA TYR A 463 2.01 8.97 3.82
C TYR A 463 2.14 7.89 2.73
N LEU A 464 1.04 7.42 2.16
CA LEU A 464 1.03 6.36 1.15
C LEU A 464 1.04 6.90 -0.29
N GLN A 465 1.07 8.21 -0.48
CA GLN A 465 1.14 8.87 -1.79
C GLN A 465 0.07 8.37 -2.77
N LEU A 466 -1.19 8.36 -2.32
CA LEU A 466 -2.32 8.02 -3.18
C LEU A 466 -2.33 8.87 -4.46
N LEU A 467 -1.98 10.15 -4.34
CA LEU A 467 -1.82 11.06 -5.46
C LEU A 467 -0.35 11.25 -5.85
N PRO A 468 -0.05 11.45 -7.15
CA PRO A 468 -0.98 11.42 -8.29
C PRO A 468 -1.46 10.00 -8.60
N LEU A 469 -2.68 9.86 -9.14
CA LEU A 469 -3.24 8.55 -9.50
C LEU A 469 -2.42 7.85 -10.58
N SER A 470 -1.91 8.59 -11.56
CA SER A 470 -0.94 8.12 -12.59
C SER A 470 -1.31 6.78 -13.24
N LYS A 471 -2.59 6.58 -13.54
CA LYS A 471 -3.14 5.39 -14.21
C LYS A 471 -3.89 5.80 -15.48
N TRP A 472 -4.21 4.83 -16.36
CA TRP A 472 -4.64 5.14 -17.72
C TRP A 472 -6.14 4.98 -17.94
N ASN A 473 -6.79 4.12 -17.16
CA ASN A 473 -8.23 3.87 -17.28
C ASN A 473 -8.88 3.62 -15.91
N GLU A 474 -10.20 3.51 -15.91
CA GLU A 474 -11.04 3.30 -14.75
C GLU A 474 -10.59 2.11 -13.90
N THR A 475 -10.43 0.94 -14.50
CA THR A 475 -10.11 -0.29 -13.76
C THR A 475 -8.76 -0.20 -13.07
N SER A 476 -7.75 0.36 -13.74
CA SER A 476 -6.42 0.56 -13.14
C SER A 476 -6.42 1.64 -12.06
N VAL A 477 -7.27 2.68 -12.17
CA VAL A 477 -7.49 3.67 -11.12
C VAL A 477 -8.13 3.02 -9.90
N ARG A 478 -9.19 2.24 -10.09
CA ARG A 478 -9.84 1.48 -9.01
C ARG A 478 -8.86 0.55 -8.30
N GLY A 479 -8.05 -0.18 -9.07
CA GLY A 479 -7.06 -1.10 -8.53
C GLY A 479 -5.96 -0.41 -7.74
N LYS A 480 -5.46 0.76 -8.20
CA LYS A 480 -4.49 1.55 -7.45
C LYS A 480 -5.09 2.04 -6.13
N ILE A 481 -6.27 2.63 -6.16
CA ILE A 481 -6.96 3.10 -4.96
C ILE A 481 -7.20 1.94 -4.00
N PHE A 482 -7.61 0.78 -4.50
CA PHE A 482 -7.81 -0.40 -3.68
C PHE A 482 -6.52 -0.90 -3.01
N ALA A 483 -5.40 -0.98 -3.74
CA ALA A 483 -4.11 -1.34 -3.16
C ALA A 483 -3.65 -0.34 -2.08
N ASP A 484 -3.87 0.96 -2.31
CA ASP A 484 -3.52 2.00 -1.33
C ASP A 484 -4.45 1.95 -0.09
N ILE A 485 -5.71 1.55 -0.23
CA ILE A 485 -6.61 1.30 0.91
C ILE A 485 -6.15 0.08 1.72
N ILE A 486 -5.72 -1.00 1.08
CA ILE A 486 -5.13 -2.15 1.78
C ILE A 486 -3.91 -1.70 2.60
N ASN A 487 -3.00 -0.93 2.00
CA ASN A 487 -1.86 -0.35 2.70
C ASN A 487 -2.28 0.52 3.89
N THR A 488 -3.32 1.34 3.70
CA THR A 488 -3.88 2.19 4.77
C THR A 488 -4.39 1.35 5.93
N ILE A 489 -5.13 0.28 5.68
CA ILE A 489 -5.65 -0.63 6.71
C ILE A 489 -4.50 -1.27 7.49
N ILE A 490 -3.49 -1.80 6.79
CA ILE A 490 -2.31 -2.42 7.41
C ILE A 490 -1.58 -1.40 8.29
N LEU A 491 -1.36 -0.19 7.79
CA LEU A 491 -0.67 0.88 8.51
C LEU A 491 -1.44 1.33 9.76
N LEU A 492 -2.77 1.46 9.67
CA LEU A 492 -3.63 1.82 10.80
C LEU A 492 -3.61 0.73 11.88
N LEU A 493 -3.66 -0.54 11.49
CA LEU A 493 -3.55 -1.65 12.43
C LEU A 493 -2.17 -1.70 13.10
N LEU A 494 -1.10 -1.48 12.34
CA LEU A 494 0.25 -1.40 12.90
C LEU A 494 0.38 -0.23 13.88
N ARG A 495 -0.14 0.96 13.55
CA ARG A 495 -0.16 2.11 14.46
C ARG A 495 -0.91 1.83 15.76
N LYS A 496 -2.01 1.07 15.69
CA LYS A 496 -2.74 0.61 16.89
C LYS A 496 -1.87 -0.29 17.76
N GLU A 497 -1.16 -1.24 17.15
CA GLU A 497 -0.26 -2.16 17.85
C GLU A 497 0.87 -1.42 18.58
N ILE A 498 1.49 -0.42 17.95
CA ILE A 498 2.63 0.32 18.51
C ILE A 498 2.22 1.56 19.32
N ARG A 499 0.94 1.87 19.45
CA ARG A 499 0.44 3.12 20.05
C ARG A 499 1.00 3.40 21.46
N ALA A 500 1.15 2.37 22.27
CA ALA A 500 1.64 2.51 23.65
C ALA A 500 3.10 2.96 23.73
N SER A 501 3.91 2.69 22.70
CA SER A 501 5.34 3.03 22.66
C SER A 501 5.63 4.49 22.30
N LYS A 502 4.63 5.23 21.78
CA LYS A 502 4.77 6.58 21.22
C LYS A 502 5.73 6.68 20.01
N ILE A 503 6.22 5.57 19.47
CA ILE A 503 7.07 5.52 18.29
C ILE A 503 6.21 5.68 17.04
N SER A 504 6.65 6.49 16.09
CA SER A 504 6.00 6.61 14.78
C SER A 504 6.34 5.42 13.88
N THR A 505 5.49 5.12 12.90
CA THR A 505 5.77 4.06 11.92
C THR A 505 7.00 4.35 11.06
N SER A 506 7.25 5.63 10.73
CA SER A 506 8.45 6.04 10.00
C SER A 506 9.72 5.81 10.82
N GLU A 507 9.69 6.12 12.10
CA GLU A 507 10.81 5.85 13.01
C GLU A 507 11.04 4.34 13.20
N LEU A 508 9.97 3.56 13.40
CA LEU A 508 10.05 2.11 13.51
C LEU A 508 10.79 1.49 12.32
N PHE A 509 10.36 1.82 11.11
CA PHE A 509 10.98 1.27 9.91
C PHE A 509 12.34 1.90 9.59
N GLY A 510 12.54 3.19 9.88
CA GLY A 510 13.82 3.87 9.71
C GLY A 510 14.95 3.22 10.54
N VAL A 511 14.68 2.95 11.81
CA VAL A 511 15.64 2.23 12.68
C VAL A 511 15.88 0.81 12.17
N ALA A 512 14.82 0.11 11.77
CA ALA A 512 14.91 -1.27 11.30
C ALA A 512 15.70 -1.45 10.00
N GLN A 513 15.83 -0.41 9.16
CA GLN A 513 16.62 -0.44 7.92
C GLN A 513 18.10 -0.70 8.13
N SER A 514 18.63 -0.39 9.31
CA SER A 514 20.02 -0.68 9.65
C SER A 514 20.32 -2.17 9.87
N TRP A 515 19.29 -3.00 9.99
CA TRP A 515 19.44 -4.43 10.24
C TRP A 515 19.48 -5.20 8.92
N MET A 516 20.62 -5.81 8.62
CA MET A 516 20.93 -6.40 7.33
C MET A 516 20.95 -7.94 7.38
N CYS A 517 20.82 -8.56 6.21
CA CYS A 517 21.04 -9.98 6.02
C CYS A 517 21.73 -10.27 4.68
N PHE A 518 22.24 -11.48 4.52
CA PHE A 518 22.72 -11.99 3.26
C PHE A 518 22.38 -13.48 3.10
N TYR A 519 22.12 -13.90 1.88
CA TYR A 519 21.83 -15.29 1.56
C TYR A 519 23.11 -16.04 1.27
N SER A 520 23.39 -17.08 2.05
CA SER A 520 24.49 -18.01 1.84
C SER A 520 24.04 -19.18 0.95
N ARG A 521 24.44 -19.16 -0.32
CA ARG A 521 24.16 -20.27 -1.26
C ARG A 521 24.78 -21.58 -0.82
N ARG A 522 25.94 -21.52 -0.15
CA ARG A 522 26.68 -22.69 0.29
C ARG A 522 25.89 -23.51 1.31
N ASN A 523 25.20 -22.84 2.20
CA ASN A 523 24.49 -23.45 3.31
C ASN A 523 22.96 -23.46 3.11
N ASP A 524 22.48 -22.89 2.03
CA ASP A 524 21.03 -22.64 1.76
C ASP A 524 20.34 -21.99 2.96
N GLU A 525 20.97 -20.94 3.49
CA GLU A 525 20.46 -20.21 4.64
C GLU A 525 20.62 -18.70 4.48
N ILE A 526 19.74 -17.94 5.12
CA ILE A 526 19.87 -16.50 5.27
C ILE A 526 20.58 -16.24 6.61
N LEU A 527 21.76 -15.62 6.54
CA LEU A 527 22.50 -15.17 7.69
C LEU A 527 22.09 -13.74 8.03
N ILE A 528 21.85 -13.47 9.30
CA ILE A 528 21.29 -12.21 9.77
C ILE A 528 22.28 -11.55 10.72
N GLU A 529 22.54 -10.27 10.51
CA GLU A 529 23.40 -9.50 11.41
C GLU A 529 22.79 -9.41 12.82
N THR A 530 23.65 -9.26 13.82
CA THR A 530 23.17 -9.01 15.18
C THR A 530 22.57 -7.61 15.25
N PRO A 531 21.27 -7.47 15.58
CA PRO A 531 20.64 -6.18 15.63
C PRO A 531 21.19 -5.30 16.76
N ASN A 532 21.21 -3.99 16.56
CA ASN A 532 21.55 -3.01 17.58
C ASN A 532 20.49 -2.96 18.70
N LEU A 533 20.75 -2.20 19.76
CA LEU A 533 19.85 -2.11 20.91
C LEU A 533 18.47 -1.58 20.54
N GLN A 534 18.39 -0.53 19.72
CA GLN A 534 17.13 0.05 19.28
C GLN A 534 16.29 -0.96 18.49
N THR A 535 16.89 -1.67 17.54
CA THR A 535 16.21 -2.73 16.79
C THR A 535 15.73 -3.87 17.69
N LYS A 536 16.50 -4.23 18.74
CA LYS A 536 16.06 -5.23 19.73
C LYS A 536 14.82 -4.78 20.50
N GLU A 537 14.72 -3.49 20.83
CA GLU A 537 13.54 -2.92 21.48
C GLU A 537 12.32 -2.95 20.55
N LEU A 538 12.50 -2.65 19.26
CA LEU A 538 11.43 -2.77 18.26
C LEU A 538 10.94 -4.22 18.12
N CYS A 539 11.85 -5.19 18.13
CA CYS A 539 11.48 -6.60 18.13
C CYS A 539 10.60 -6.97 19.33
N LYS A 540 10.96 -6.51 20.54
CA LYS A 540 10.16 -6.73 21.74
C LYS A 540 8.79 -6.07 21.64
N LEU A 541 8.73 -4.83 21.13
CA LEU A 541 7.50 -4.09 20.93
C LEU A 541 6.50 -4.86 20.05
N LEU A 542 6.99 -5.47 18.96
CA LEU A 542 6.14 -6.27 18.06
C LEU A 542 5.92 -7.71 18.57
N GLY A 543 6.45 -8.06 19.75
CA GLY A 543 6.25 -9.37 20.37
C GLY A 543 7.15 -10.47 19.81
N ILE A 544 8.28 -10.12 19.17
CA ILE A 544 9.28 -11.06 18.70
C ILE A 544 10.10 -11.55 19.91
N LYS A 545 9.80 -12.75 20.38
CA LYS A 545 10.46 -13.35 21.56
C LYS A 545 11.88 -13.82 21.28
N LYS A 546 12.15 -14.33 20.08
CA LYS A 546 13.45 -14.85 19.67
C LYS A 546 13.89 -14.14 18.39
N ILE A 547 14.95 -13.37 18.49
CA ILE A 547 15.54 -12.66 17.36
C ILE A 547 16.30 -13.69 16.51
N PRO A 548 16.00 -13.80 15.21
CA PRO A 548 16.67 -14.76 14.34
C PRO A 548 18.12 -14.31 14.09
N ILE A 549 19.04 -15.25 14.11
CA ILE A 549 20.44 -15.08 13.69
C ILE A 549 20.70 -15.71 12.32
N ASN A 550 19.88 -16.66 11.97
CA ASN A 550 19.82 -17.26 10.64
C ASN A 550 18.43 -17.84 10.38
N ILE A 551 18.08 -18.02 9.12
CA ILE A 551 16.88 -18.73 8.68
C ILE A 551 17.36 -19.91 7.84
N LYS A 552 17.23 -21.11 8.43
CA LYS A 552 17.46 -22.41 7.79
C LYS A 552 16.14 -22.93 7.23
N ASN A 553 16.21 -23.79 6.21
CA ASN A 553 15.02 -24.34 5.55
C ASN A 553 14.12 -23.25 4.97
N PHE A 554 14.72 -22.32 4.26
CA PHE A 554 14.02 -21.18 3.67
C PHE A 554 12.88 -21.61 2.72
N ALA A 555 12.97 -22.79 2.12
CA ALA A 555 11.89 -23.38 1.33
C ALA A 555 10.58 -23.51 2.14
N THR A 556 10.64 -23.94 3.40
CA THR A 556 9.47 -24.02 4.29
C THR A 556 8.90 -22.64 4.60
N GLU A 557 9.76 -21.63 4.79
CA GLU A 557 9.33 -20.25 5.01
C GLU A 557 8.58 -19.70 3.81
N ILE A 558 9.06 -19.99 2.60
CA ILE A 558 8.38 -19.60 1.35
C ILE A 558 7.04 -20.31 1.23
N GLU A 559 6.99 -21.61 1.50
CA GLU A 559 5.75 -22.37 1.44
C GLU A 559 4.70 -21.82 2.41
N ASN A 560 5.11 -21.50 3.66
CA ASN A 560 4.24 -20.83 4.63
C ASN A 560 3.75 -19.46 4.11
N PHE A 561 4.62 -18.67 3.50
CA PHE A 561 4.24 -17.39 2.90
C PHE A 561 3.15 -17.56 1.83
N TYR A 562 3.30 -18.53 0.91
CA TYR A 562 2.28 -18.82 -0.11
C TYR A 562 0.99 -19.41 0.45
N GLN A 563 1.03 -19.99 1.64
CA GLN A 563 -0.17 -20.45 2.35
C GLN A 563 -0.82 -19.34 3.20
N GLY A 564 -0.22 -18.16 3.27
CA GLY A 564 -0.70 -17.04 4.10
C GLY A 564 -0.48 -17.24 5.61
N LYS A 565 0.55 -18.00 5.97
CA LYS A 565 0.95 -18.32 7.34
C LYS A 565 2.14 -17.50 7.82
#